data_58e67e0f35b8587cc935800a7fba2db6
#
_entry.id   58e67e0f35b8587cc935800a7fba2db6
#
_cell.length_a   1.000
_cell.length_b   1.000
_cell.length_c   1.000
_cell.angle_alpha   90.00
_cell.angle_beta   90.00
_cell.angle_gamma   90.00
#
_symmetry.space_group_name_H-M   'P 1'
#
loop_
_entity.id
_entity.type
_entity.pdbx_description
1 polymer ?
#
loop_
_entity_poly.entity_id
_entity_poly.type
_entity_poly.pdbx_seq_one_letter_code
_entity_poly.pdbx_strand_id
1 'polypeptide(L)'
;DAICALTNHSQGEKAVREALGEEFAYVDWIRPGFNLSKIVGGLGDYAGVVLAHHGLVVWDEDSDRCYQKTLDTVALADKYLDSLNKRPKANFQHQDLPDEELKELLLKLRGTLGKKQLLRTDTRLAEIASRPDLKKILALGASSADHMLRIRPKSATVTLEDTETGITEFRENYEAYFEANKSLLPAGYSSHGNDPRVIIVPGVGAVTAATTIKENAMLADIASHTHGVAARVVDAFGDGDTISDAEIFGFDYWPMELFKLKNKPAPAQL
;
A
#
# COMPACT_ATOMS: atom_id res chain seq x y z
N ASP A 1 5.61 -9.15 0.77
CA ASP A 1 4.21 -9.13 0.30
C ASP A 1 3.39 -10.25 0.96
N ALA A 2 3.82 -11.54 0.89
CA ALA A 2 3.06 -12.65 1.45
C ALA A 2 2.77 -12.49 2.95
N ILE A 3 3.77 -12.10 3.73
CA ILE A 3 3.62 -11.88 5.18
C ILE A 3 2.60 -10.76 5.47
N CYS A 4 2.65 -9.65 4.74
CA CYS A 4 1.64 -8.59 4.89
C CYS A 4 0.24 -9.09 4.49
N ALA A 5 0.14 -9.96 3.49
CA ALA A 5 -1.14 -10.56 3.12
C ALA A 5 -1.70 -11.48 4.21
N LEU A 6 -0.86 -12.20 4.96
CA LEU A 6 -1.31 -12.97 6.13
C LEU A 6 -1.87 -12.09 7.24
N THR A 7 -1.31 -10.89 7.44
CA THR A 7 -1.62 -10.04 8.59
C THR A 7 -2.68 -8.97 8.31
N ASN A 8 -2.94 -8.64 7.04
CA ASN A 8 -3.94 -7.63 6.67
C ASN A 8 -5.36 -8.23 6.64
N HIS A 9 -5.68 -9.01 7.67
CA HIS A 9 -6.94 -9.73 7.85
C HIS A 9 -7.25 -9.89 9.35
N SER A 10 -8.52 -9.87 9.74
CA SER A 10 -8.96 -9.92 11.12
C SER A 10 -8.53 -11.18 11.91
N GLN A 11 -8.15 -12.25 11.22
CA GLN A 11 -7.60 -13.47 11.80
C GLN A 11 -6.11 -13.64 11.48
N GLY A 12 -5.37 -12.55 11.37
CA GLY A 12 -3.96 -12.54 10.97
C GLY A 12 -3.08 -13.44 11.85
N GLU A 13 -3.23 -13.41 13.16
CA GLU A 13 -2.49 -14.29 14.07
C GLU A 13 -2.73 -15.76 13.75
N LYS A 14 -3.99 -16.18 13.59
CA LYS A 14 -4.34 -17.54 13.21
C LYS A 14 -3.73 -17.95 11.89
N ALA A 15 -3.81 -17.08 10.88
CA ALA A 15 -3.21 -17.33 9.56
C ALA A 15 -1.68 -17.49 9.64
N VAL A 16 -1.01 -16.70 10.46
CA VAL A 16 0.44 -16.82 10.70
C VAL A 16 0.77 -18.17 11.37
N ARG A 17 0.04 -18.57 12.40
CA ARG A 17 0.27 -19.86 13.06
C ARG A 17 0.01 -21.05 12.14
N GLU A 18 -1.01 -21.00 11.32
CA GLU A 18 -1.32 -22.06 10.35
C GLU A 18 -0.28 -22.12 9.22
N ALA A 19 0.26 -20.96 8.78
CA ALA A 19 1.25 -20.90 7.71
C ALA A 19 2.67 -21.23 8.17
N LEU A 20 3.09 -20.71 9.34
CA LEU A 20 4.48 -20.69 9.79
C LEU A 20 4.74 -21.53 11.06
N GLY A 21 3.70 -21.95 11.77
CA GLY A 21 3.84 -22.70 13.03
C GLY A 21 4.10 -21.83 14.26
N GLU A 22 4.31 -22.49 15.40
CA GLU A 22 4.51 -21.85 16.71
C GLU A 22 5.93 -21.30 16.92
N GLU A 23 6.84 -21.59 16.01
CA GLU A 23 8.24 -21.12 16.07
C GLU A 23 8.39 -19.65 15.70
N PHE A 24 7.36 -19.03 15.09
CA PHE A 24 7.31 -17.60 14.80
C PHE A 24 6.41 -16.89 15.81
N ALA A 25 6.94 -15.86 16.46
CA ALA A 25 6.13 -14.98 17.29
C ALA A 25 5.19 -14.14 16.40
N TYR A 26 4.04 -13.77 16.97
CA TYR A 26 3.15 -12.77 16.37
C TYR A 26 3.05 -11.57 17.29
N VAL A 27 3.15 -10.38 16.74
CA VAL A 27 2.97 -9.12 17.46
C VAL A 27 1.91 -8.30 16.73
N ASP A 28 0.85 -7.95 17.46
CA ASP A 28 -0.19 -7.04 16.96
C ASP A 28 0.37 -5.71 16.52
N TRP A 29 -0.45 -4.93 15.79
CA TRP A 29 -0.03 -3.62 15.32
C TRP A 29 0.49 -2.74 16.45
N ILE A 30 1.74 -2.35 16.34
CA ILE A 30 2.39 -1.33 17.15
C ILE A 30 3.15 -0.42 16.20
N ARG A 31 2.98 0.90 16.38
CA ARG A 31 3.71 1.88 15.60
C ARG A 31 5.22 1.60 15.66
N PRO A 32 5.92 1.59 14.51
CA PRO A 32 7.37 1.44 14.46
C PRO A 32 8.08 2.41 15.40
N GLY A 33 9.12 1.94 16.09
CA GLY A 33 9.91 2.75 17.00
C GLY A 33 10.39 1.97 18.22
N PHE A 34 10.82 2.71 19.25
CA PHE A 34 11.49 2.15 20.42
C PHE A 34 10.68 1.08 21.17
N ASN A 35 9.36 1.29 21.30
CA ASN A 35 8.50 0.32 21.99
C ASN A 35 8.43 -1.01 21.24
N LEU A 36 8.25 -0.99 19.91
CA LEU A 36 8.28 -2.19 19.09
C LEU A 36 9.65 -2.87 19.18
N SER A 37 10.75 -2.11 19.12
CA SER A 37 12.12 -2.65 19.23
C SER A 37 12.35 -3.37 20.56
N LYS A 38 11.80 -2.86 21.67
CA LYS A 38 11.88 -3.53 22.99
C LYS A 38 11.14 -4.87 23.01
N ILE A 39 9.97 -4.93 22.39
CA ILE A 39 9.18 -6.18 22.30
C ILE A 39 9.96 -7.19 21.47
N VAL A 40 10.38 -6.82 20.27
CA VAL A 40 11.13 -7.71 19.36
C VAL A 40 12.44 -8.19 20.02
N GLY A 41 13.15 -7.31 20.74
CA GLY A 41 14.37 -7.66 21.46
C GLY A 41 14.18 -8.69 22.57
N GLY A 42 12.96 -8.89 23.07
CA GLY A 42 12.60 -9.91 24.05
C GLY A 42 12.21 -11.27 23.46
N LEU A 43 12.19 -11.43 22.13
CA LEU A 43 11.69 -12.63 21.44
C LEU A 43 12.81 -13.60 21.00
N GLY A 44 13.95 -13.63 21.72
CA GLY A 44 15.14 -14.38 21.32
C GLY A 44 14.93 -15.91 21.14
N ASP A 45 13.93 -16.49 21.78
CA ASP A 45 13.63 -17.93 21.71
C ASP A 45 12.87 -18.34 20.44
N TYR A 46 12.36 -17.37 19.68
CA TYR A 46 11.65 -17.62 18.42
C TYR A 46 12.60 -17.62 17.21
N ALA A 47 12.20 -18.31 16.15
CA ALA A 47 12.92 -18.29 14.87
C ALA A 47 12.83 -16.93 14.14
N GLY A 48 11.76 -16.19 14.46
CA GLY A 48 11.48 -14.86 13.92
C GLY A 48 10.17 -14.34 14.48
N VAL A 49 9.76 -13.17 14.01
CA VAL A 49 8.50 -12.53 14.40
C VAL A 49 7.78 -11.96 13.19
N VAL A 50 6.49 -12.19 13.14
CA VAL A 50 5.57 -11.53 12.21
C VAL A 50 4.93 -10.34 12.94
N LEU A 51 5.10 -9.16 12.35
CA LEU A 51 4.54 -7.92 12.85
C LEU A 51 3.29 -7.58 12.04
N ALA A 52 2.13 -7.52 12.67
CA ALA A 52 0.86 -7.23 12.01
C ALA A 52 0.93 -5.90 11.25
N HIS A 53 0.45 -5.88 10.00
CA HIS A 53 0.45 -4.72 9.09
C HIS A 53 1.84 -4.07 8.87
N HIS A 54 2.92 -4.79 9.14
CA HIS A 54 4.28 -4.27 9.02
C HIS A 54 5.18 -5.23 8.22
N GLY A 55 5.30 -6.49 8.64
CA GLY A 55 6.12 -7.47 7.92
C GLY A 55 6.77 -8.52 8.82
N LEU A 56 7.95 -8.99 8.41
CA LEU A 56 8.71 -10.08 9.01
C LEU A 56 10.06 -9.59 9.51
N VAL A 57 10.46 -10.05 10.68
CA VAL A 57 11.84 -9.95 11.18
C VAL A 57 12.33 -11.35 11.52
N VAL A 58 13.47 -11.73 10.98
CA VAL A 58 14.18 -12.98 11.31
C VAL A 58 15.59 -12.67 11.78
N TRP A 59 16.17 -13.56 12.53
CA TRP A 59 17.54 -13.47 13.01
C TRP A 59 18.24 -14.82 13.00
N ASP A 60 19.54 -14.78 12.87
CA ASP A 60 20.46 -15.92 12.97
C ASP A 60 21.87 -15.38 13.25
N GLU A 61 22.75 -16.21 13.80
CA GLU A 61 24.17 -15.85 13.97
C GLU A 61 24.93 -15.86 12.65
N ASP A 62 24.43 -16.56 11.66
CA ASP A 62 24.99 -16.67 10.31
C ASP A 62 24.10 -15.95 9.29
N SER A 63 24.71 -15.07 8.48
CA SER A 63 23.97 -14.23 7.52
C SER A 63 23.31 -15.04 6.41
N ASP A 64 23.94 -16.11 5.94
CA ASP A 64 23.39 -16.93 4.87
C ASP A 64 22.21 -17.76 5.37
N ARG A 65 22.30 -18.28 6.60
CA ARG A 65 21.15 -18.94 7.25
C ARG A 65 20.01 -17.97 7.53
N CYS A 66 20.31 -16.73 7.97
CA CYS A 66 19.28 -15.70 8.18
C CYS A 66 18.57 -15.36 6.87
N TYR A 67 19.31 -15.20 5.79
CA TYR A 67 18.76 -14.95 4.46
C TYR A 67 17.89 -16.13 3.99
N GLN A 68 18.40 -17.37 4.09
CA GLN A 68 17.65 -18.57 3.70
C GLN A 68 16.36 -18.71 4.53
N LYS A 69 16.42 -18.49 5.85
CA LYS A 69 15.25 -18.48 6.73
C LYS A 69 14.20 -17.47 6.26
N THR A 70 14.62 -16.29 5.83
CA THR A 70 13.70 -15.28 5.25
C THR A 70 12.99 -15.83 4.01
N LEU A 71 13.72 -16.43 3.08
CA LEU A 71 13.17 -17.00 1.84
C LEU A 71 12.20 -18.15 2.14
N ASP A 72 12.58 -19.06 3.03
CA ASP A 72 11.77 -20.22 3.39
C ASP A 72 10.48 -19.79 4.07
N THR A 73 10.55 -18.80 4.97
CA THR A 73 9.37 -18.25 5.65
C THR A 73 8.41 -17.60 4.67
N VAL A 74 8.92 -16.81 3.71
CA VAL A 74 8.10 -16.20 2.66
C VAL A 74 7.46 -17.27 1.78
N ALA A 75 8.20 -18.32 1.42
CA ALA A 75 7.68 -19.43 0.61
C ALA A 75 6.56 -20.22 1.33
N LEU A 76 6.67 -20.41 2.65
CA LEU A 76 5.59 -21.02 3.46
C LEU A 76 4.34 -20.15 3.46
N ALA A 77 4.49 -18.83 3.65
CA ALA A 77 3.38 -17.89 3.59
C ALA A 77 2.71 -17.88 2.21
N ASP A 78 3.51 -17.88 1.14
CA ASP A 78 3.02 -17.97 -0.24
C ASP A 78 2.20 -19.23 -0.46
N LYS A 79 2.74 -20.38 -0.08
CA LYS A 79 2.08 -21.69 -0.21
C LYS A 79 0.75 -21.74 0.55
N TYR A 80 0.71 -21.17 1.76
CA TYR A 80 -0.51 -21.13 2.55
C TYR A 80 -1.58 -20.26 1.88
N LEU A 81 -1.24 -19.05 1.47
CA LEU A 81 -2.17 -18.14 0.78
C LEU A 81 -2.69 -18.77 -0.54
N ASP A 82 -1.82 -19.42 -1.31
CA ASP A 82 -2.21 -20.10 -2.54
C ASP A 82 -3.17 -21.26 -2.28
N SER A 83 -3.03 -21.96 -1.16
CA SER A 83 -3.95 -23.03 -0.76
C SER A 83 -5.36 -22.52 -0.40
N LEU A 84 -5.46 -21.27 0.05
CA LEU A 84 -6.72 -20.61 0.39
C LEU A 84 -7.37 -19.89 -0.80
N ASN A 85 -6.62 -19.67 -1.88
CA ASN A 85 -7.09 -18.90 -3.01
C ASN A 85 -8.32 -19.55 -3.66
N LYS A 86 -9.47 -18.90 -3.49
CA LYS A 86 -10.77 -19.32 -4.03
C LYS A 86 -11.14 -18.60 -5.32
N ARG A 87 -10.26 -17.74 -5.81
CA ARG A 87 -10.52 -16.94 -7.01
C ARG A 87 -10.68 -17.85 -8.22
N PRO A 88 -11.76 -17.72 -8.99
CA PRO A 88 -11.87 -18.36 -10.29
C PRO A 88 -10.70 -17.87 -11.17
N LYS A 89 -10.08 -18.76 -11.93
CA LYS A 89 -9.13 -18.38 -12.98
C LYS A 89 -9.90 -17.65 -14.10
N ALA A 90 -10.29 -16.42 -13.87
CA ALA A 90 -10.94 -15.59 -14.87
C ALA A 90 -9.84 -14.82 -15.62
N ASN A 91 -9.87 -14.90 -16.95
CA ASN A 91 -9.09 -13.99 -17.78
C ASN A 91 -9.75 -12.60 -17.66
N PHE A 92 -9.24 -11.77 -16.78
CA PHE A 92 -9.61 -10.37 -16.77
C PHE A 92 -8.94 -9.72 -17.97
N GLN A 93 -9.76 -9.26 -18.91
CA GLN A 93 -9.26 -8.51 -20.05
C GLN A 93 -8.95 -7.09 -19.55
N HIS A 94 -7.68 -6.71 -19.55
CA HIS A 94 -7.33 -5.30 -19.48
C HIS A 94 -7.56 -4.68 -20.87
N GLN A 95 -7.83 -3.40 -20.87
CA GLN A 95 -8.02 -2.62 -22.08
C GLN A 95 -6.70 -1.90 -22.38
N ASP A 96 -6.04 -2.29 -23.48
CA ASP A 96 -4.97 -1.47 -24.05
C ASP A 96 -5.63 -0.24 -24.69
N LEU A 97 -5.43 0.92 -24.06
CA LEU A 97 -5.94 2.17 -24.61
C LEU A 97 -5.15 2.57 -25.86
N PRO A 98 -5.84 2.98 -26.93
CA PRO A 98 -5.18 3.68 -28.03
C PRO A 98 -4.39 4.91 -27.52
N ASP A 99 -3.26 5.22 -28.17
CA ASP A 99 -2.38 6.32 -27.76
C ASP A 99 -3.11 7.67 -27.59
N GLU A 100 -4.09 7.94 -28.45
CA GLU A 100 -4.87 9.20 -28.38
C GLU A 100 -5.80 9.24 -27.16
N GLU A 101 -6.44 8.12 -26.80
CA GLU A 101 -7.29 8.02 -25.61
C GLU A 101 -6.45 8.12 -24.32
N LEU A 102 -5.29 7.45 -24.30
CA LEU A 102 -4.34 7.55 -23.21
C LEU A 102 -3.85 8.98 -23.03
N LYS A 103 -3.51 9.66 -24.12
CA LYS A 103 -3.09 11.05 -24.11
C LYS A 103 -4.20 11.98 -23.60
N GLU A 104 -5.43 11.77 -24.03
CA GLU A 104 -6.60 12.54 -23.56
C GLU A 104 -6.79 12.35 -22.04
N LEU A 105 -6.76 11.10 -21.54
CA LEU A 105 -6.81 10.79 -20.11
C LEU A 105 -5.74 11.55 -19.33
N LEU A 106 -4.49 11.46 -19.77
CA LEU A 106 -3.36 12.12 -19.10
C LEU A 106 -3.48 13.66 -19.14
N LEU A 107 -4.00 14.25 -20.20
CA LEU A 107 -4.24 15.68 -20.29
C LEU A 107 -5.35 16.13 -19.33
N LYS A 108 -6.46 15.39 -19.23
CA LYS A 108 -7.54 15.64 -18.27
C LYS A 108 -7.00 15.58 -16.82
N LEU A 109 -6.32 14.48 -16.48
CA LEU A 109 -5.73 14.32 -15.14
C LEU A 109 -4.74 15.44 -14.81
N ARG A 110 -3.86 15.79 -15.75
CA ARG A 110 -2.89 16.88 -15.54
C ARG A 110 -3.57 18.25 -15.38
N GLY A 111 -4.68 18.46 -16.07
CA GLY A 111 -5.51 19.68 -15.91
C GLY A 111 -6.05 19.79 -14.48
N THR A 112 -6.56 18.69 -13.94
CA THR A 112 -7.17 18.62 -12.60
C THR A 112 -6.13 18.65 -11.48
N LEU A 113 -4.99 17.95 -11.62
CA LEU A 113 -3.93 17.84 -10.60
C LEU A 113 -2.92 19.01 -10.65
N GLY A 114 -2.92 19.79 -11.72
CA GLY A 114 -2.04 20.95 -11.92
C GLY A 114 -0.72 20.61 -12.62
N LYS A 115 -0.13 21.66 -13.23
CA LYS A 115 0.99 21.56 -14.17
C LYS A 115 2.32 21.04 -13.58
N LYS A 116 2.47 21.09 -12.26
CA LYS A 116 3.70 20.64 -11.58
C LYS A 116 3.79 19.14 -11.40
N GLN A 117 2.71 18.41 -11.71
CA GLN A 117 2.68 16.96 -11.61
C GLN A 117 3.16 16.31 -12.90
N LEU A 118 4.09 15.38 -12.78
CA LEU A 118 4.43 14.42 -13.82
C LEU A 118 3.54 13.19 -13.64
N LEU A 119 2.92 12.75 -14.73
CA LEU A 119 2.07 11.56 -14.73
C LEU A 119 2.79 10.40 -15.40
N ARG A 120 2.63 9.21 -14.84
CA ARG A 120 3.14 7.96 -15.38
C ARG A 120 2.04 6.90 -15.36
N THR A 121 1.83 6.26 -16.49
CA THR A 121 0.96 5.08 -16.59
C THR A 121 1.69 3.83 -16.13
N ASP A 122 0.97 2.90 -15.51
CA ASP A 122 1.48 1.62 -15.07
C ASP A 122 0.46 0.51 -15.33
N THR A 123 0.79 -0.38 -16.26
CA THR A 123 -0.06 -1.50 -16.66
C THR A 123 0.09 -2.73 -15.76
N ARG A 124 1.04 -2.76 -14.82
CA ARG A 124 1.21 -3.87 -13.87
C ARG A 124 -0.03 -4.09 -13.01
N LEU A 125 -0.82 -3.04 -12.81
CA LEU A 125 -2.10 -3.11 -12.10
C LEU A 125 -3.31 -3.35 -13.03
N ALA A 126 -3.11 -3.55 -14.33
CA ALA A 126 -4.21 -3.68 -15.28
C ALA A 126 -5.15 -4.86 -14.95
N GLU A 127 -4.60 -6.00 -14.55
CA GLU A 127 -5.39 -7.15 -14.12
C GLU A 127 -6.22 -6.82 -12.88
N ILE A 128 -5.61 -6.21 -11.86
CA ILE A 128 -6.30 -5.81 -10.63
C ILE A 128 -7.38 -4.75 -10.92
N ALA A 129 -7.04 -3.75 -11.73
CA ALA A 129 -7.97 -2.70 -12.13
C ALA A 129 -9.17 -3.19 -12.93
N SER A 130 -9.07 -4.38 -13.55
CA SER A 130 -10.16 -5.01 -14.31
C SER A 130 -11.04 -5.93 -13.45
N ARG A 131 -10.76 -6.08 -12.18
CA ARG A 131 -11.49 -7.01 -11.30
C ARG A 131 -12.86 -6.47 -10.88
N PRO A 132 -13.90 -7.32 -10.84
CA PRO A 132 -15.23 -6.92 -10.39
C PRO A 132 -15.27 -6.56 -8.88
N ASP A 133 -14.33 -7.07 -8.09
CA ASP A 133 -14.16 -6.80 -6.67
C ASP A 133 -13.11 -5.71 -6.37
N LEU A 134 -12.70 -4.94 -7.38
CA LEU A 134 -11.72 -3.85 -7.27
C LEU A 134 -12.02 -2.92 -6.08
N LYS A 135 -13.29 -2.58 -5.85
CA LYS A 135 -13.68 -1.73 -4.72
C LYS A 135 -13.26 -2.31 -3.37
N LYS A 136 -13.35 -3.63 -3.18
CA LYS A 136 -12.90 -4.30 -1.95
C LYS A 136 -11.39 -4.21 -1.79
N ILE A 137 -10.65 -4.43 -2.88
CA ILE A 137 -9.19 -4.35 -2.89
C ILE A 137 -8.72 -2.94 -2.51
N LEU A 138 -9.29 -1.92 -3.15
CA LEU A 138 -8.91 -0.53 -2.89
C LEU A 138 -9.34 -0.04 -1.50
N ALA A 139 -10.37 -0.63 -0.91
CA ALA A 139 -10.80 -0.31 0.46
C ALA A 139 -9.75 -0.64 1.51
N LEU A 140 -8.85 -1.62 1.26
CA LEU A 140 -7.76 -1.95 2.18
C LEU A 140 -6.68 -0.86 2.25
N GLY A 141 -6.51 -0.07 1.19
CA GLY A 141 -5.53 1.01 1.17
C GLY A 141 -4.08 0.52 1.18
N ALA A 142 -3.20 1.29 1.81
CA ALA A 142 -1.79 0.97 1.88
C ALA A 142 -1.54 -0.27 2.78
N SER A 143 -0.75 -1.22 2.27
CA SER A 143 -0.51 -2.51 2.92
C SER A 143 0.45 -2.45 4.12
N SER A 144 1.18 -1.37 4.27
CA SER A 144 2.11 -1.12 5.38
C SER A 144 2.25 0.37 5.65
N ALA A 145 2.75 0.70 6.84
CA ALA A 145 2.98 2.07 7.28
C ALA A 145 3.88 2.88 6.32
N ASP A 146 4.96 2.27 5.84
CA ASP A 146 5.91 2.94 4.93
C ASP A 146 5.29 3.24 3.55
N HIS A 147 4.37 2.38 3.09
CA HIS A 147 3.66 2.59 1.83
C HIS A 147 2.71 3.80 1.91
N MET A 148 1.93 3.94 3.00
CA MET A 148 0.96 5.03 3.13
C MET A 148 1.61 6.43 3.10
N LEU A 149 2.79 6.58 3.66
CA LEU A 149 3.55 7.83 3.62
C LEU A 149 3.85 8.26 2.16
N ARG A 150 4.04 7.29 1.26
CA ARG A 150 4.43 7.53 -0.13
C ARG A 150 3.25 7.70 -1.06
N ILE A 151 2.28 6.79 -0.99
CA ILE A 151 1.15 6.73 -1.93
C ILE A 151 -0.16 7.27 -1.38
N ARG A 152 -0.20 7.79 -0.17
CA ARG A 152 -1.39 8.12 0.62
C ARG A 152 -2.08 6.86 1.20
N PRO A 153 -2.94 7.02 2.21
CA PRO A 153 -3.70 5.90 2.77
C PRO A 153 -4.56 5.15 1.75
N LYS A 154 -5.12 5.87 0.79
CA LYS A 154 -5.98 5.33 -0.27
C LYS A 154 -5.53 5.81 -1.65
N SER A 155 -5.99 5.10 -2.70
CA SER A 155 -5.84 5.51 -4.09
C SER A 155 -7.13 6.16 -4.59
N ALA A 156 -7.03 7.10 -5.54
CA ALA A 156 -8.19 7.59 -6.27
C ALA A 156 -8.65 6.56 -7.31
N THR A 157 -9.91 6.65 -7.72
CA THR A 157 -10.46 5.91 -8.86
C THR A 157 -11.12 6.89 -9.80
N VAL A 158 -10.82 6.79 -11.09
CA VAL A 158 -11.44 7.63 -12.13
C VAL A 158 -11.89 6.75 -13.29
N THR A 159 -12.85 7.24 -14.09
CA THR A 159 -13.19 6.61 -15.38
C THR A 159 -12.58 7.42 -16.53
N LEU A 160 -12.57 6.85 -17.73
CA LEU A 160 -12.08 7.52 -18.94
C LEU A 160 -12.96 8.73 -19.30
N GLU A 161 -14.26 8.62 -19.04
CA GLU A 161 -15.25 9.65 -19.33
C GLU A 161 -15.20 10.78 -18.31
N ASP A 162 -15.00 10.44 -17.03
CA ASP A 162 -15.05 11.39 -15.92
C ASP A 162 -13.87 11.22 -14.95
N THR A 163 -12.84 11.99 -15.19
CA THR A 163 -11.67 12.04 -14.32
C THR A 163 -11.83 13.04 -13.18
N GLU A 164 -12.67 14.07 -13.36
CA GLU A 164 -12.79 15.18 -12.41
C GLU A 164 -13.56 14.76 -11.16
N THR A 165 -14.66 14.05 -11.32
CA THR A 165 -15.45 13.54 -10.19
C THR A 165 -14.61 12.63 -9.29
N GLY A 166 -13.88 11.67 -9.86
CA GLY A 166 -13.07 10.74 -9.05
C GLY A 166 -11.94 11.44 -8.29
N ILE A 167 -11.32 12.46 -8.87
CA ILE A 167 -10.31 13.27 -8.15
C ILE A 167 -10.97 14.12 -7.06
N THR A 168 -12.13 14.69 -7.33
CA THR A 168 -12.88 15.49 -6.36
C THR A 168 -13.33 14.65 -5.17
N GLU A 169 -13.91 13.48 -5.41
CA GLU A 169 -14.28 12.52 -4.36
C GLU A 169 -13.08 12.11 -3.50
N PHE A 170 -11.93 11.85 -4.12
CA PHE A 170 -10.72 11.55 -3.37
C PHE A 170 -10.31 12.70 -2.45
N ARG A 171 -10.32 13.95 -2.96
CA ARG A 171 -9.97 15.14 -2.19
C ARG A 171 -10.90 15.36 -1.01
N GLU A 172 -12.19 15.22 -1.21
CA GLU A 172 -13.22 15.35 -0.17
C GLU A 172 -13.04 14.27 0.91
N ASN A 173 -12.84 13.02 0.52
CA ASN A 173 -12.60 11.91 1.44
C ASN A 173 -11.29 12.11 2.24
N TYR A 174 -10.22 12.57 1.58
CA TYR A 174 -8.96 12.84 2.27
C TYR A 174 -9.09 14.02 3.24
N GLU A 175 -9.84 15.05 2.88
CA GLU A 175 -10.11 16.20 3.75
C GLU A 175 -10.95 15.82 4.96
N ALA A 176 -11.97 14.99 4.77
CA ALA A 176 -12.75 14.41 5.87
C ALA A 176 -11.89 13.57 6.82
N TYR A 177 -11.02 12.70 6.27
CA TYR A 177 -10.05 11.95 7.04
C TYR A 177 -9.10 12.86 7.83
N PHE A 178 -8.56 13.92 7.19
CA PHE A 178 -7.67 14.87 7.85
C PHE A 178 -8.37 15.62 9.00
N GLU A 179 -9.54 16.18 8.76
CA GLU A 179 -10.28 16.93 9.78
C GLU A 179 -10.72 16.04 10.96
N ALA A 180 -11.12 14.80 10.69
CA ALA A 180 -11.50 13.84 11.74
C ALA A 180 -10.33 13.51 12.69
N ASN A 181 -9.09 13.54 12.20
CA ASN A 181 -7.90 13.17 12.96
C ASN A 181 -6.98 14.36 13.31
N LYS A 182 -7.37 15.57 12.98
CA LYS A 182 -6.57 16.80 13.11
C LYS A 182 -6.06 17.07 14.53
N SER A 183 -6.78 16.62 15.55
CA SER A 183 -6.33 16.72 16.94
C SER A 183 -5.04 15.95 17.24
N LEU A 184 -4.68 14.98 16.40
CA LEU A 184 -3.44 14.22 16.48
C LEU A 184 -2.27 14.89 15.75
N LEU A 185 -2.51 15.99 15.02
CA LEU A 185 -1.48 16.66 14.23
C LEU A 185 -0.44 17.29 15.16
N PRO A 186 0.86 17.00 14.98
CA PRO A 186 1.89 17.62 15.80
C PRO A 186 1.96 19.14 15.60
N ALA A 187 2.33 19.85 16.66
CA ALA A 187 2.45 21.31 16.62
C ALA A 187 3.44 21.77 15.54
N GLY A 188 3.04 22.76 14.75
CA GLY A 188 3.85 23.30 13.65
C GLY A 188 3.78 22.54 12.33
N TYR A 189 2.95 21.48 12.26
CA TYR A 189 2.67 20.76 11.00
C TYR A 189 1.31 21.17 10.42
N SER A 190 1.18 20.99 9.11
CA SER A 190 -0.06 21.23 8.35
C SER A 190 -0.29 20.08 7.38
N SER A 191 -1.47 20.01 6.79
CA SER A 191 -1.76 19.05 5.73
C SER A 191 -0.71 19.16 4.60
N HIS A 192 -0.27 18.01 4.09
CA HIS A 192 0.60 17.95 2.91
C HIS A 192 -0.19 17.86 1.61
N GLY A 193 -1.41 18.37 1.62
CA GLY A 193 -2.30 18.47 0.47
C GLY A 193 -3.21 17.25 0.32
N ASN A 194 -4.24 17.39 -0.46
CA ASN A 194 -5.30 16.41 -0.66
C ASN A 194 -5.31 15.75 -2.05
N ASP A 195 -4.28 15.98 -2.88
CA ASP A 195 -4.19 15.35 -4.20
C ASP A 195 -3.78 13.86 -4.10
N PRO A 196 -4.38 12.97 -4.90
CA PRO A 196 -3.97 11.58 -4.98
C PRO A 196 -2.58 11.45 -5.61
N ARG A 197 -1.84 10.44 -5.20
CA ARG A 197 -0.56 10.06 -5.80
C ARG A 197 -0.66 8.82 -6.68
N VAL A 198 -1.68 8.00 -6.43
CA VAL A 198 -2.03 6.83 -7.22
C VAL A 198 -3.48 6.93 -7.61
N ILE A 199 -3.75 6.76 -8.90
CA ILE A 199 -5.06 6.88 -9.51
C ILE A 199 -5.31 5.58 -10.27
N ILE A 200 -6.31 4.82 -9.88
CA ILE A 200 -6.70 3.59 -10.55
C ILE A 200 -7.73 3.91 -11.63
N VAL A 201 -7.50 3.40 -12.82
CA VAL A 201 -8.40 3.50 -13.96
C VAL A 201 -8.94 2.11 -14.25
N PRO A 202 -10.19 1.80 -13.88
CA PRO A 202 -10.77 0.48 -14.06
C PRO A 202 -10.63 -0.01 -15.51
N GLY A 203 -10.20 -1.26 -15.67
CA GLY A 203 -9.96 -1.86 -16.98
C GLY A 203 -8.63 -1.50 -17.64
N VAL A 204 -7.90 -0.46 -17.16
CA VAL A 204 -6.69 0.06 -17.81
C VAL A 204 -5.43 -0.18 -16.95
N GLY A 205 -5.49 0.15 -15.68
CA GLY A 205 -4.34 0.07 -14.79
C GLY A 205 -4.25 1.22 -13.81
N ALA A 206 -3.06 1.79 -13.63
CA ALA A 206 -2.83 2.92 -12.73
C ALA A 206 -2.14 4.08 -13.43
N VAL A 207 -2.39 5.28 -12.92
CA VAL A 207 -1.62 6.50 -13.20
C VAL A 207 -1.02 6.98 -11.87
N THR A 208 0.28 7.21 -11.84
CA THR A 208 0.95 7.81 -10.69
C THR A 208 1.28 9.27 -10.96
N ALA A 209 1.19 10.11 -9.91
CA ALA A 209 1.39 11.55 -9.98
C ALA A 209 2.46 12.00 -8.98
N ALA A 210 3.56 12.54 -9.47
CA ALA A 210 4.69 13.00 -8.67
C ALA A 210 5.37 14.22 -9.26
N THR A 211 6.32 14.83 -8.53
CA THR A 211 7.06 16.01 -8.98
C THR A 211 8.35 15.66 -9.72
N THR A 212 8.81 14.42 -9.65
CA THR A 212 10.01 13.94 -10.35
C THR A 212 9.78 12.57 -10.98
N ILE A 213 10.55 12.25 -12.02
CA ILE A 213 10.52 10.92 -12.68
C ILE A 213 10.86 9.80 -11.69
N LYS A 214 11.89 10.02 -10.87
CA LYS A 214 12.33 9.03 -9.86
C LYS A 214 11.25 8.76 -8.82
N GLU A 215 10.60 9.80 -8.31
CA GLU A 215 9.50 9.66 -7.37
C GLU A 215 8.33 8.90 -8.02
N ASN A 216 8.01 9.22 -9.26
CA ASN A 216 6.92 8.58 -9.99
C ASN A 216 7.16 7.07 -10.19
N ALA A 217 8.38 6.68 -10.53
CA ALA A 217 8.77 5.27 -10.62
C ALA A 217 8.60 4.55 -9.27
N MET A 218 9.05 5.17 -8.18
CA MET A 218 8.89 4.63 -6.82
C MET A 218 7.41 4.50 -6.42
N LEU A 219 6.56 5.48 -6.74
CA LEU A 219 5.12 5.38 -6.47
C LEU A 219 4.48 4.24 -7.23
N ALA A 220 4.87 4.01 -8.48
CA ALA A 220 4.38 2.92 -9.30
C ALA A 220 4.76 1.55 -8.71
N ASP A 221 5.99 1.40 -8.22
CA ASP A 221 6.45 0.16 -7.56
C ASP A 221 5.66 -0.09 -6.27
N ILE A 222 5.54 0.91 -5.41
CA ILE A 222 4.79 0.81 -4.15
C ILE A 222 3.31 0.50 -4.42
N ALA A 223 2.69 1.15 -5.41
CA ALA A 223 1.30 0.90 -5.78
C ALA A 223 1.09 -0.55 -6.25
N SER A 224 2.02 -1.07 -7.07
CA SER A 224 1.97 -2.45 -7.54
C SER A 224 2.03 -3.45 -6.38
N HIS A 225 2.96 -3.25 -5.43
CA HIS A 225 3.05 -4.09 -4.23
C HIS A 225 1.82 -3.97 -3.34
N THR A 226 1.41 -2.77 -3.00
CA THR A 226 0.26 -2.52 -2.12
C THR A 226 -1.02 -3.16 -2.64
N HIS A 227 -1.37 -2.92 -3.90
CA HIS A 227 -2.60 -3.48 -4.46
C HIS A 227 -2.47 -4.97 -4.75
N GLY A 228 -1.26 -5.46 -5.03
CA GLY A 228 -0.95 -6.89 -5.11
C GLY A 228 -1.21 -7.61 -3.78
N VAL A 229 -0.74 -7.05 -2.66
CA VAL A 229 -1.01 -7.56 -1.32
C VAL A 229 -2.51 -7.55 -1.03
N ALA A 230 -3.19 -6.41 -1.27
CA ALA A 230 -4.62 -6.28 -1.04
C ALA A 230 -5.45 -7.27 -1.88
N ALA A 231 -5.10 -7.46 -3.15
CA ALA A 231 -5.74 -8.45 -4.03
C ALA A 231 -5.57 -9.87 -3.46
N ARG A 232 -4.38 -10.19 -2.96
CA ARG A 232 -4.06 -11.48 -2.38
C ARG A 232 -4.82 -11.76 -1.09
N VAL A 233 -5.01 -10.74 -0.25
CA VAL A 233 -5.86 -10.81 0.95
C VAL A 233 -7.30 -11.16 0.55
N VAL A 234 -7.86 -10.44 -0.42
CA VAL A 234 -9.23 -10.68 -0.91
C VAL A 234 -9.35 -12.07 -1.55
N ASP A 235 -8.35 -12.53 -2.30
CA ASP A 235 -8.35 -13.85 -2.92
C ASP A 235 -8.33 -14.99 -1.91
N ALA A 236 -7.57 -14.85 -0.82
CA ALA A 236 -7.42 -15.88 0.21
C ALA A 236 -8.58 -15.87 1.22
N PHE A 237 -8.98 -14.69 1.68
CA PHE A 237 -9.89 -14.51 2.82
C PHE A 237 -11.26 -13.95 2.44
N GLY A 238 -11.41 -13.35 1.24
CA GLY A 238 -12.66 -12.76 0.75
C GLY A 238 -12.86 -11.30 1.15
N ASP A 239 -12.27 -10.89 2.26
CA ASP A 239 -12.18 -9.51 2.76
C ASP A 239 -10.83 -9.32 3.47
N GLY A 240 -10.57 -8.11 3.93
CA GLY A 240 -9.36 -7.80 4.67
C GLY A 240 -9.62 -6.76 5.75
N ASP A 241 -8.59 -6.51 6.54
CA ASP A 241 -8.61 -5.54 7.63
C ASP A 241 -7.45 -4.56 7.50
N THR A 242 -7.62 -3.40 8.08
CA THR A 242 -6.60 -2.33 8.10
C THR A 242 -6.48 -1.78 9.52
N ILE A 243 -5.33 -1.17 9.81
CA ILE A 243 -5.21 -0.36 11.03
C ILE A 243 -6.18 0.84 10.98
N SER A 244 -6.55 1.36 12.15
CA SER A 244 -7.51 2.47 12.24
C SER A 244 -7.01 3.75 11.56
N ASP A 245 -7.92 4.60 11.10
CA ASP A 245 -7.58 5.89 10.50
C ASP A 245 -6.76 6.78 11.45
N ALA A 246 -6.96 6.69 12.76
CA ALA A 246 -6.18 7.41 13.75
C ALA A 246 -4.72 6.93 13.81
N GLU A 247 -4.48 5.61 13.72
CA GLU A 247 -3.13 5.05 13.64
C GLU A 247 -2.46 5.39 12.30
N ILE A 248 -3.21 5.30 11.20
CA ILE A 248 -2.76 5.72 9.86
C ILE A 248 -2.34 7.19 9.91
N PHE A 249 -3.18 8.07 10.46
CA PHE A 249 -2.89 9.50 10.58
C PHE A 249 -1.68 9.77 11.46
N GLY A 250 -1.60 9.09 12.61
CA GLY A 250 -0.48 9.23 13.52
C GLY A 250 0.86 8.81 12.91
N PHE A 251 0.86 7.94 11.89
CA PHE A 251 2.03 7.59 11.11
C PHE A 251 2.27 8.57 9.96
N ASP A 252 1.24 8.88 9.17
CA ASP A 252 1.29 9.78 7.99
C ASP A 252 1.83 11.18 8.38
N TYR A 253 1.48 11.64 9.59
CA TYR A 253 1.93 12.92 10.14
C TYR A 253 3.01 12.78 11.24
N TRP A 254 3.69 11.65 11.34
CA TRP A 254 4.77 11.49 12.31
C TRP A 254 6.01 12.32 11.93
N PRO A 255 6.51 13.20 12.83
CA PRO A 255 7.65 14.07 12.52
C PRO A 255 8.89 13.34 12.01
N MET A 256 9.19 12.14 12.54
CA MET A 256 10.31 11.32 12.08
C MET A 256 10.16 10.85 10.63
N GLU A 257 8.94 10.52 10.21
CA GLU A 257 8.65 10.12 8.84
C GLU A 257 8.59 11.33 7.91
N LEU A 258 7.99 12.43 8.35
CA LEU A 258 7.94 13.66 7.58
C LEU A 258 9.33 14.25 7.31
N PHE A 259 10.31 13.97 8.16
CA PHE A 259 11.71 14.33 7.90
C PHE A 259 12.23 13.69 6.61
N LYS A 260 11.84 12.45 6.31
CA LYS A 260 12.18 11.77 5.05
C LYS A 260 11.65 12.53 3.81
N LEU A 261 10.53 13.24 3.94
CA LEU A 261 9.91 13.98 2.85
C LEU A 261 10.54 15.37 2.65
N LYS A 262 11.18 15.96 3.65
CA LYS A 262 11.78 17.29 3.55
C LYS A 262 13.04 17.34 2.67
N ASN A 263 13.73 16.23 2.53
CA ASN A 263 14.97 16.11 1.74
C ASN A 263 14.70 15.78 0.26
N LYS A 264 13.57 16.21 -0.30
CA LYS A 264 13.24 16.00 -1.71
C LYS A 264 14.01 16.97 -2.60
N PRO A 265 14.49 16.50 -3.78
CA PRO A 265 15.01 17.40 -4.80
C PRO A 265 13.91 18.38 -5.27
N ALA A 266 14.33 19.53 -5.80
CA ALA A 266 13.41 20.48 -6.38
C ALA A 266 12.56 19.82 -7.49
N PRO A 267 11.28 20.23 -7.65
CA PRO A 267 10.43 19.75 -8.74
C PRO A 267 11.11 19.94 -10.10
N ALA A 268 10.89 18.99 -11.02
CA ALA A 268 11.35 19.14 -12.38
C ALA A 268 10.77 20.44 -12.97
N GLN A 269 11.63 21.24 -13.54
CA GLN A 269 11.20 22.39 -14.34
C GLN A 269 10.76 21.85 -15.72
N LEU A 270 9.51 22.09 -16.07
CA LEU A 270 8.91 21.73 -17.36
C LEU A 270 8.92 22.93 -18.28
#